data_a95a8fb4044917b4b183b500b1228669
#
_entry.id   a95a8fb4044917b4b183b500b1228669
#
_cell.length_a   1.000
_cell.length_b   1.000
_cell.length_c   1.000
_cell.angle_alpha   90.00
_cell.angle_beta   90.00
_cell.angle_gamma   90.00
#
_symmetry.space_group_name_H-M   'P 1'
#
loop_
_entity.id
_entity.type
_entity.pdbx_description
1 polymer ?
#
loop_
_entity_poly.entity_id
_entity_poly.type
_entity_poly.pdbx_seq_one_letter_code
_entity_poly.pdbx_strand_id
1 'polypeptide(L)'
;PLRSDYADAANRVQVSIIEAGPRLVPSFSESLSNKTQKDLEKLGVKVLTNTSVKEVLPDSIITLDGSVVPANTTVWAAGVKGVPAMETLGMPITRGRIDVASTLQVTGFENVWALGDIAGAVGNEGNPLPMVAPVAMQQGRFIAKQLASLAKGESLGNFKCKDKGSMATIGRHKAIVEVKGIRISGPIAWLAWLWLHLFYILGGRNKIGTMADWTWNYLTFDRGNRHIMDSF
;
A
#
# COMPACT_ATOMS: atom_id res chain seq x y z
N PRO A 1 -20.87 1.34 -10.96
CA PRO A 1 -20.88 2.73 -11.44
C PRO A 1 -20.80 2.84 -12.96
N LEU A 2 -19.92 2.06 -13.62
CA LEU A 2 -19.88 2.04 -15.09
C LEU A 2 -21.16 1.49 -15.74
N ARG A 3 -21.88 0.62 -15.05
CA ARG A 3 -23.12 0.00 -15.56
C ARG A 3 -24.28 0.98 -15.74
N SER A 4 -24.31 2.10 -15.01
CA SER A 4 -25.35 3.10 -15.18
C SER A 4 -25.12 4.02 -16.40
N ASP A 5 -23.84 4.31 -16.70
CA ASP A 5 -23.49 5.30 -17.70
C ASP A 5 -22.99 4.67 -19.01
N TYR A 6 -22.41 3.46 -18.92
CA TYR A 6 -21.78 2.73 -20.03
C TYR A 6 -22.12 1.24 -19.95
N ALA A 7 -23.40 0.90 -19.90
CA ALA A 7 -23.87 -0.48 -19.68
C ALA A 7 -23.24 -1.49 -20.65
N ASP A 8 -23.19 -1.16 -21.94
CA ASP A 8 -22.64 -2.05 -22.99
C ASP A 8 -21.12 -2.20 -22.88
N ALA A 9 -20.40 -1.12 -22.54
CA ALA A 9 -18.97 -1.16 -22.32
C ALA A 9 -18.63 -1.93 -21.02
N ALA A 10 -19.39 -1.71 -19.95
CA ALA A 10 -19.17 -2.36 -18.66
C ALA A 10 -19.30 -3.89 -18.72
N ASN A 11 -20.17 -4.40 -19.60
CA ASN A 11 -20.34 -5.85 -19.79
C ASN A 11 -19.20 -6.49 -20.58
N ARG A 12 -18.38 -5.69 -21.28
CA ARG A 12 -17.23 -6.14 -22.08
C ARG A 12 -15.88 -5.99 -21.32
N VAL A 13 -15.87 -5.27 -20.18
CA VAL A 13 -14.64 -5.08 -19.40
C VAL A 13 -14.30 -6.36 -18.65
N GLN A 14 -13.13 -6.89 -18.94
CA GLN A 14 -12.48 -7.95 -18.16
C GLN A 14 -11.37 -7.33 -17.31
N VAL A 15 -11.44 -7.49 -16.00
CA VAL A 15 -10.37 -7.09 -15.09
C VAL A 15 -9.54 -8.32 -14.71
N SER A 16 -8.21 -8.21 -14.82
CA SER A 16 -7.30 -9.28 -14.41
C SER A 16 -6.28 -8.74 -13.41
N ILE A 17 -5.90 -9.55 -12.43
CA ILE A 17 -4.77 -9.32 -11.54
C ILE A 17 -3.71 -10.36 -11.86
N ILE A 18 -2.49 -9.88 -12.12
CA ILE A 18 -1.31 -10.72 -12.34
C ILE A 18 -0.40 -10.56 -11.11
N GLU A 19 -0.10 -11.67 -10.44
CA GLU A 19 0.74 -11.73 -9.24
C GLU A 19 1.85 -12.76 -9.44
N ALA A 20 3.09 -12.34 -9.27
CA ALA A 20 4.25 -13.21 -9.41
C ALA A 20 4.33 -14.28 -8.31
N GLY A 21 3.83 -13.96 -7.13
CA GLY A 21 3.80 -14.87 -5.99
C GLY A 21 2.69 -15.93 -6.07
N PRO A 22 2.74 -16.92 -5.18
CA PRO A 22 1.77 -18.03 -5.18
C PRO A 22 0.39 -17.60 -4.68
N ARG A 23 0.25 -16.41 -4.09
CA ARG A 23 -1.02 -15.93 -3.50
C ARG A 23 -1.09 -14.41 -3.46
N LEU A 24 -2.27 -13.87 -3.49
CA LEU A 24 -2.52 -12.45 -3.28
C LEU A 24 -2.26 -12.05 -1.83
N VAL A 25 -1.97 -10.76 -1.60
CA VAL A 25 -1.75 -10.15 -0.28
C VAL A 25 -0.83 -10.99 0.63
N PRO A 26 0.42 -11.25 0.23
CA PRO A 26 1.31 -12.20 0.92
C PRO A 26 1.64 -11.80 2.35
N SER A 27 1.44 -10.55 2.74
CA SER A 27 1.63 -10.04 4.10
C SER A 27 0.54 -10.48 5.10
N PHE A 28 -0.58 -11.06 4.61
CA PHE A 28 -1.65 -11.60 5.42
C PHE A 28 -1.56 -13.12 5.52
N SER A 29 -2.26 -13.70 6.46
CA SER A 29 -2.39 -15.14 6.58
C SER A 29 -2.99 -15.78 5.33
N GLU A 30 -2.69 -17.05 5.09
CA GLU A 30 -3.18 -17.79 3.94
C GLU A 30 -4.72 -17.82 3.87
N SER A 31 -5.39 -17.92 5.01
CA SER A 31 -6.86 -17.92 5.07
C SER A 31 -7.45 -16.60 4.56
N LEU A 32 -6.85 -15.45 4.89
CA LEU A 32 -7.27 -14.14 4.39
C LEU A 32 -6.87 -13.94 2.92
N SER A 33 -5.73 -14.47 2.50
CA SER A 33 -5.31 -14.48 1.10
C SER A 33 -6.31 -15.23 0.22
N ASN A 34 -6.68 -16.45 0.61
CA ASN A 34 -7.68 -17.27 -0.07
C ASN A 34 -9.07 -16.61 -0.08
N LYS A 35 -9.44 -15.96 1.02
CA LYS A 35 -10.69 -15.17 1.08
C LYS A 35 -10.68 -14.00 0.11
N THR A 36 -9.55 -13.29 0.03
CA THR A 36 -9.34 -12.16 -0.90
C THR A 36 -9.52 -12.61 -2.35
N GLN A 37 -8.86 -13.70 -2.73
CA GLN A 37 -8.97 -14.24 -4.07
C GLN A 37 -10.43 -14.60 -4.41
N LYS A 38 -11.09 -15.37 -3.53
CA LYS A 38 -12.52 -15.72 -3.73
C LYS A 38 -13.43 -14.49 -3.83
N ASP A 39 -13.16 -13.44 -3.06
CA ASP A 39 -13.97 -12.23 -3.12
C ASP A 39 -13.76 -11.44 -4.41
N LEU A 40 -12.53 -11.41 -4.95
CA LEU A 40 -12.21 -10.81 -6.25
C LEU A 40 -12.83 -11.61 -7.41
N GLU A 41 -12.70 -12.93 -7.39
CA GLU A 41 -13.30 -13.82 -8.40
C GLU A 41 -14.83 -13.68 -8.45
N LYS A 42 -15.50 -13.55 -7.28
CA LYS A 42 -16.94 -13.23 -7.21
C LYS A 42 -17.31 -11.86 -7.77
N LEU A 43 -16.36 -10.94 -7.85
CA LEU A 43 -16.54 -9.63 -8.51
C LEU A 43 -16.27 -9.71 -10.02
N GLY A 44 -15.91 -10.88 -10.55
CA GLY A 44 -15.58 -11.10 -11.96
C GLY A 44 -14.13 -10.79 -12.33
N VAL A 45 -13.26 -10.63 -11.34
CA VAL A 45 -11.83 -10.41 -11.57
C VAL A 45 -11.15 -11.74 -11.84
N LYS A 46 -10.39 -11.85 -12.93
CA LYS A 46 -9.52 -12.99 -13.22
C LYS A 46 -8.24 -12.85 -12.41
N VAL A 47 -7.89 -13.85 -11.62
CA VAL A 47 -6.67 -13.85 -10.79
C VAL A 47 -5.67 -14.84 -11.37
N LEU A 48 -4.47 -14.34 -11.70
CA LEU A 48 -3.34 -15.11 -12.23
C LEU A 48 -2.19 -15.02 -11.21
N THR A 49 -2.06 -16.02 -10.36
CA THR A 49 -0.93 -16.16 -9.42
C THR A 49 0.19 -16.98 -10.07
N ASN A 50 1.38 -17.01 -9.45
CA ASN A 50 2.60 -17.60 -10.01
C ASN A 50 2.92 -17.13 -11.43
N THR A 51 2.49 -15.91 -11.77
CA THR A 51 2.60 -15.35 -13.11
C THR A 51 3.43 -14.07 -13.05
N SER A 52 4.65 -14.13 -13.53
CA SER A 52 5.55 -12.97 -13.57
C SER A 52 5.44 -12.26 -14.91
N VAL A 53 5.32 -10.94 -14.88
CA VAL A 53 5.33 -10.08 -16.06
C VAL A 53 6.76 -9.94 -16.58
N LYS A 54 6.94 -10.18 -17.87
CA LYS A 54 8.21 -9.94 -18.59
C LYS A 54 8.21 -8.57 -19.25
N GLU A 55 7.11 -8.23 -19.91
CA GLU A 55 7.01 -6.99 -20.71
C GLU A 55 5.56 -6.51 -20.77
N VAL A 56 5.38 -5.20 -20.82
CA VAL A 56 4.08 -4.55 -21.04
C VAL A 56 4.10 -3.86 -22.39
N LEU A 57 3.20 -4.27 -23.27
CA LEU A 57 2.98 -3.68 -24.60
C LEU A 57 1.72 -2.80 -24.59
N PRO A 58 1.46 -1.99 -25.61
CA PRO A 58 0.30 -1.10 -25.67
C PRO A 58 -1.06 -1.82 -25.55
N ASP A 59 -1.16 -3.06 -25.99
CA ASP A 59 -2.39 -3.85 -26.07
C ASP A 59 -2.31 -5.20 -25.36
N SER A 60 -1.17 -5.52 -24.74
CA SER A 60 -0.96 -6.83 -24.14
C SER A 60 0.15 -6.83 -23.07
N ILE A 61 0.14 -7.86 -22.24
CA ILE A 61 1.18 -8.16 -21.27
C ILE A 61 1.80 -9.51 -21.64
N ILE A 62 3.13 -9.56 -21.74
CA ILE A 62 3.89 -10.79 -21.96
C ILE A 62 4.40 -11.29 -20.62
N THR A 63 4.13 -12.53 -20.28
CA THR A 63 4.60 -13.19 -19.06
C THR A 63 5.95 -13.89 -19.28
N LEU A 64 6.64 -14.25 -18.22
CA LEU A 64 7.95 -14.91 -18.31
C LEU A 64 7.88 -16.29 -18.99
N ASP A 65 6.75 -16.98 -18.91
CA ASP A 65 6.52 -18.25 -19.60
C ASP A 65 6.17 -18.08 -21.10
N GLY A 66 6.13 -16.85 -21.59
CA GLY A 66 5.82 -16.51 -22.98
C GLY A 66 4.33 -16.38 -23.29
N SER A 67 3.44 -16.53 -22.30
CA SER A 67 2.00 -16.32 -22.51
C SER A 67 1.70 -14.85 -22.77
N VAL A 68 0.69 -14.58 -23.60
CA VAL A 68 0.22 -13.24 -23.92
C VAL A 68 -1.15 -13.01 -23.30
N VAL A 69 -1.25 -11.97 -22.45
CA VAL A 69 -2.52 -11.55 -21.82
C VAL A 69 -2.97 -10.25 -22.48
N PRO A 70 -4.06 -10.24 -23.27
CA PRO A 70 -4.58 -9.01 -23.89
C PRO A 70 -5.00 -8.00 -22.82
N ALA A 71 -4.56 -6.74 -22.94
CA ALA A 71 -4.88 -5.67 -22.00
C ALA A 71 -4.75 -4.30 -22.67
N ASN A 72 -5.85 -3.58 -22.78
CA ASN A 72 -5.85 -2.20 -23.33
C ASN A 72 -5.47 -1.15 -22.28
N THR A 73 -5.51 -1.51 -21.01
CA THR A 73 -5.14 -0.63 -19.89
C THR A 73 -4.38 -1.45 -18.87
N THR A 74 -3.16 -1.04 -18.56
CA THR A 74 -2.33 -1.69 -17.55
C THR A 74 -2.08 -0.73 -16.40
N VAL A 75 -2.38 -1.17 -15.17
CA VAL A 75 -2.04 -0.47 -13.95
C VAL A 75 -0.88 -1.20 -13.28
N TRP A 76 0.30 -0.58 -13.30
CA TRP A 76 1.48 -1.13 -12.65
C TRP A 76 1.47 -0.80 -11.16
N ALA A 77 1.15 -1.77 -10.32
CA ALA A 77 1.06 -1.64 -8.87
C ALA A 77 1.96 -2.64 -8.13
N ALA A 78 3.10 -3.02 -8.74
CA ALA A 78 3.98 -4.08 -8.27
C ALA A 78 5.00 -3.64 -7.21
N GLY A 79 4.64 -2.70 -6.34
CA GLY A 79 5.46 -2.24 -5.24
C GLY A 79 6.02 -0.82 -5.42
N VAL A 80 6.81 -0.40 -4.44
CA VAL A 80 7.44 0.93 -4.41
C VAL A 80 8.94 0.78 -4.20
N LYS A 81 9.70 1.73 -4.71
CA LYS A 81 11.14 1.88 -4.46
C LYS A 81 11.47 3.34 -4.18
N GLY A 82 12.65 3.59 -3.63
CA GLY A 82 13.14 4.94 -3.44
C GLY A 82 13.21 5.73 -4.75
N VAL A 83 13.11 7.05 -4.64
CA VAL A 83 13.22 7.94 -5.81
C VAL A 83 14.65 7.91 -6.38
N PRO A 84 14.84 7.99 -7.71
CA PRO A 84 16.18 7.95 -8.33
C PRO A 84 17.15 9.02 -7.81
N ALA A 85 16.64 10.18 -7.41
CA ALA A 85 17.44 11.26 -6.82
C ALA A 85 18.26 10.82 -5.59
N MET A 86 17.86 9.75 -4.89
CA MET A 86 18.64 9.22 -3.75
C MET A 86 20.01 8.68 -4.18
N GLU A 87 20.11 8.15 -5.41
CA GLU A 87 21.37 7.61 -5.95
C GLU A 87 22.43 8.70 -6.14
N THR A 88 22.00 9.97 -6.28
CA THR A 88 22.91 11.13 -6.45
C THR A 88 23.40 11.70 -5.13
N LEU A 89 22.88 11.26 -3.98
CA LEU A 89 23.24 11.79 -2.67
C LEU A 89 24.52 11.17 -2.07
N GLY A 90 25.12 10.18 -2.74
CA GLY A 90 26.32 9.49 -2.25
C GLY A 90 26.08 8.66 -0.99
N MET A 91 24.83 8.37 -0.64
CA MET A 91 24.48 7.53 0.52
C MET A 91 24.47 6.06 0.12
N PRO A 92 24.81 5.14 1.04
CA PRO A 92 24.72 3.71 0.78
C PRO A 92 23.27 3.29 0.57
N ILE A 93 23.00 2.58 -0.52
CA ILE A 93 21.65 2.14 -0.91
C ILE A 93 21.67 0.64 -1.15
N THR A 94 20.78 -0.08 -0.44
CA THR A 94 20.55 -1.51 -0.64
C THR A 94 19.10 -1.75 -1.02
N ARG A 95 18.85 -2.44 -2.14
CA ARG A 95 17.51 -2.76 -2.65
C ARG A 95 16.61 -1.53 -2.81
N GLY A 96 17.17 -0.40 -3.26
CA GLY A 96 16.46 0.85 -3.48
C GLY A 96 16.07 1.61 -2.21
N ARG A 97 16.71 1.32 -1.06
CA ARG A 97 16.51 2.00 0.22
C ARG A 97 17.84 2.41 0.82
N ILE A 98 17.88 3.55 1.50
CA ILE A 98 19.08 4.07 2.17
C ILE A 98 19.39 3.20 3.38
N ASP A 99 20.63 2.74 3.50
CA ASP A 99 21.07 1.93 4.62
C ASP A 99 21.15 2.77 5.89
N VAL A 100 20.48 2.31 6.94
CA VAL A 100 20.42 2.99 8.23
C VAL A 100 20.79 2.06 9.38
N ALA A 101 21.40 2.63 10.40
CA ALA A 101 21.64 1.97 11.68
C ALA A 101 20.32 1.79 12.47
N SER A 102 20.38 1.09 13.61
CA SER A 102 19.23 0.95 14.52
C SER A 102 18.72 2.28 15.10
N THR A 103 19.54 3.33 15.06
CA THR A 103 19.18 4.72 15.42
C THR A 103 18.46 5.47 14.29
N LEU A 104 18.28 4.85 13.12
CA LEU A 104 17.83 5.44 11.88
C LEU A 104 18.79 6.49 11.27
N GLN A 105 20.01 6.61 11.79
CA GLN A 105 21.08 7.36 11.13
C GLN A 105 21.51 6.64 9.86
N VAL A 106 21.81 7.42 8.82
CA VAL A 106 22.36 6.89 7.58
C VAL A 106 23.76 6.37 7.82
N THR A 107 24.04 5.16 7.37
CA THR A 107 25.34 4.51 7.56
C THR A 107 26.47 5.37 6.94
N GLY A 108 27.48 5.70 7.74
CA GLY A 108 28.61 6.56 7.32
C GLY A 108 28.35 8.07 7.41
N PHE A 109 27.20 8.51 7.95
CA PHE A 109 26.87 9.92 8.13
C PHE A 109 26.45 10.21 9.57
N GLU A 110 27.10 11.18 10.22
CA GLU A 110 26.83 11.50 11.64
C GLU A 110 25.58 12.32 11.87
N ASN A 111 25.19 13.19 10.91
CA ASN A 111 24.11 14.17 11.07
C ASN A 111 22.99 13.98 10.04
N VAL A 112 22.82 12.76 9.51
CA VAL A 112 21.80 12.44 8.52
C VAL A 112 20.99 11.24 8.98
N TRP A 113 19.67 11.36 8.90
CA TRP A 113 18.73 10.29 9.21
C TRP A 113 17.81 10.04 8.01
N ALA A 114 17.47 8.78 7.78
CA ALA A 114 16.44 8.42 6.83
C ALA A 114 15.28 7.70 7.55
N LEU A 115 14.06 7.99 7.12
CA LEU A 115 12.83 7.42 7.70
C LEU A 115 11.76 7.22 6.62
N GLY A 116 10.75 6.39 6.95
CA GLY A 116 9.68 6.01 6.02
C GLY A 116 10.17 5.01 4.97
N ASP A 117 9.57 5.08 3.80
CA ASP A 117 9.75 4.07 2.75
C ASP A 117 11.16 4.06 2.16
N ILE A 118 11.86 5.20 2.24
CA ILE A 118 13.25 5.32 1.76
C ILE A 118 14.29 4.70 2.72
N ALA A 119 13.94 4.48 3.99
CA ALA A 119 14.87 3.95 4.98
C ALA A 119 14.91 2.42 4.96
N GLY A 120 16.09 1.84 4.83
CA GLY A 120 16.36 0.40 4.88
C GLY A 120 16.32 -0.18 6.29
N ALA A 121 15.45 0.36 7.17
CA ALA A 121 15.35 -0.08 8.55
C ALA A 121 14.89 -1.53 8.66
N VAL A 122 15.49 -2.25 9.61
CA VAL A 122 15.15 -3.64 9.92
C VAL A 122 14.37 -3.74 11.23
N GLY A 123 13.48 -4.73 11.31
CA GLY A 123 12.73 -5.04 12.52
C GLY A 123 13.57 -5.84 13.53
N ASN A 124 12.96 -6.17 14.66
CA ASN A 124 13.62 -6.88 15.77
C ASN A 124 14.18 -8.27 15.37
N GLU A 125 13.62 -8.89 14.32
CA GLU A 125 14.04 -10.20 13.80
C GLU A 125 15.02 -10.11 12.63
N GLY A 126 15.53 -8.90 12.33
CA GLY A 126 16.47 -8.67 11.22
C GLY A 126 15.79 -8.59 9.84
N ASN A 127 14.49 -8.74 9.75
CA ASN A 127 13.76 -8.60 8.51
C ASN A 127 13.51 -7.12 8.16
N PRO A 128 13.58 -6.75 6.87
CA PRO A 128 13.25 -5.39 6.45
C PRO A 128 11.84 -4.98 6.88
N LEU A 129 11.71 -3.79 7.44
CA LEU A 129 10.39 -3.25 7.78
C LEU A 129 9.59 -2.93 6.52
N PRO A 130 8.27 -3.17 6.53
CA PRO A 130 7.41 -2.89 5.37
C PRO A 130 7.29 -1.38 5.12
N MET A 131 7.13 -1.00 3.85
CA MET A 131 6.91 0.37 3.39
C MET A 131 5.44 0.75 3.60
N VAL A 132 5.07 1.07 4.83
CA VAL A 132 3.69 1.40 5.21
C VAL A 132 3.65 2.57 6.19
N ALA A 133 2.58 3.35 6.12
CA ALA A 133 2.40 4.55 6.93
C ALA A 133 2.58 4.33 8.46
N PRO A 134 2.09 3.23 9.07
CA PRO A 134 2.31 2.99 10.50
C PRO A 134 3.77 2.87 10.91
N VAL A 135 4.65 2.35 10.05
CA VAL A 135 6.10 2.29 10.28
C VAL A 135 6.70 3.69 10.17
N ALA A 136 6.43 4.39 9.07
CA ALA A 136 6.94 5.75 8.84
C ALA A 136 6.55 6.72 9.98
N MET A 137 5.31 6.66 10.45
CA MET A 137 4.83 7.47 11.58
C MET A 137 5.55 7.15 12.89
N GLN A 138 5.89 5.89 13.15
CA GLN A 138 6.65 5.49 14.34
C GLN A 138 8.09 5.99 14.24
N GLN A 139 8.71 5.85 13.07
CA GLN A 139 10.06 6.35 12.80
C GLN A 139 10.13 7.87 12.96
N GLY A 140 9.17 8.62 12.40
CA GLY A 140 9.12 10.08 12.53
C GLY A 140 9.02 10.54 14.00
N ARG A 141 8.16 9.90 14.79
CA ARG A 141 8.07 10.18 16.23
C ARG A 141 9.34 9.82 17.00
N PHE A 142 9.99 8.75 16.60
CA PHE A 142 11.24 8.33 17.19
C PHE A 142 12.36 9.36 16.90
N ILE A 143 12.54 9.74 15.62
CA ILE A 143 13.55 10.73 15.23
C ILE A 143 13.32 12.07 15.93
N ALA A 144 12.08 12.55 16.01
CA ALA A 144 11.77 13.79 16.72
C ALA A 144 12.24 13.76 18.19
N LYS A 145 12.07 12.62 18.87
CA LYS A 145 12.58 12.43 20.24
C LYS A 145 14.11 12.37 20.29
N GLN A 146 14.72 11.65 19.34
CA GLN A 146 16.18 11.53 19.26
C GLN A 146 16.86 12.89 19.04
N LEU A 147 16.32 13.72 18.15
CA LEU A 147 16.85 15.07 17.91
C LEU A 147 16.73 15.96 19.17
N ALA A 148 15.62 15.84 19.90
CA ALA A 148 15.44 16.55 21.17
C ALA A 148 16.42 16.08 22.25
N SER A 149 16.75 14.77 22.31
CA SER A 149 17.75 14.21 23.22
C SER A 149 19.15 14.66 22.85
N LEU A 150 19.50 14.64 21.56
CA LEU A 150 20.79 15.13 21.05
C LEU A 150 21.02 16.61 21.41
N ALA A 151 20.01 17.45 21.30
CA ALA A 151 20.10 18.86 21.68
C ALA A 151 20.41 19.07 23.17
N LYS A 152 20.22 18.04 24.01
CA LYS A 152 20.55 18.01 25.43
C LYS A 152 21.86 17.29 25.74
N GLY A 153 22.56 16.81 24.71
CA GLY A 153 23.79 16.02 24.89
C GLY A 153 23.58 14.58 25.34
N GLU A 154 22.33 14.06 25.18
CA GLU A 154 21.99 12.68 25.54
C GLU A 154 22.35 11.72 24.39
N SER A 155 22.55 10.44 24.71
CA SER A 155 22.85 9.40 23.73
C SER A 155 21.59 9.00 22.93
N LEU A 156 21.81 8.56 21.68
CA LEU A 156 20.74 8.03 20.82
C LEU A 156 20.27 6.66 21.29
N GLY A 157 18.95 6.44 21.25
CA GLY A 157 18.35 5.13 21.46
C GLY A 157 18.18 4.35 20.15
N ASN A 158 17.76 3.10 20.27
CA ASN A 158 17.45 2.24 19.13
C ASN A 158 15.96 2.25 18.80
N PHE A 159 15.64 2.32 17.52
CA PHE A 159 14.28 2.23 17.01
C PHE A 159 13.74 0.81 17.19
N LYS A 160 12.55 0.71 17.74
CA LYS A 160 11.80 -0.55 17.84
C LYS A 160 10.41 -0.36 17.23
N CYS A 161 10.14 -1.06 16.15
CA CYS A 161 8.85 -1.03 15.51
C CYS A 161 7.85 -1.89 16.28
N LYS A 162 6.66 -1.34 16.55
CA LYS A 162 5.52 -2.09 17.07
C LYS A 162 4.61 -2.46 15.91
N ASP A 163 4.40 -3.75 15.70
CA ASP A 163 3.41 -4.21 14.75
C ASP A 163 2.01 -3.79 15.18
N LYS A 164 1.33 -3.05 14.30
CA LYS A 164 -0.04 -2.58 14.50
C LYS A 164 -1.06 -3.40 13.72
N GLY A 165 -0.61 -4.45 13.05
CA GLY A 165 -1.41 -5.25 12.14
C GLY A 165 -1.55 -4.62 10.75
N SER A 166 -2.26 -5.31 9.90
CA SER A 166 -2.48 -4.95 8.50
C SER A 166 -3.96 -4.93 8.17
N MET A 167 -4.35 -4.02 7.27
CA MET A 167 -5.71 -3.91 6.75
C MET A 167 -5.67 -3.62 5.26
N ALA A 168 -6.58 -4.23 4.49
CA ALA A 168 -6.72 -3.95 3.07
C ALA A 168 -8.20 -4.02 2.65
N THR A 169 -8.61 -3.10 1.77
CA THR A 169 -9.93 -3.16 1.12
C THR A 169 -9.85 -3.96 -0.17
N ILE A 170 -10.81 -4.85 -0.36
CA ILE A 170 -10.94 -5.67 -1.57
C ILE A 170 -11.98 -5.06 -2.51
N GLY A 171 -12.97 -4.39 -1.93
CA GLY A 171 -14.06 -3.76 -2.64
C GLY A 171 -15.09 -3.22 -1.67
N ARG A 172 -16.22 -2.76 -2.20
CA ARG A 172 -17.31 -2.25 -1.36
C ARG A 172 -17.82 -3.34 -0.44
N HIS A 173 -17.89 -3.07 0.86
CA HIS A 173 -18.24 -4.00 1.95
C HIS A 173 -17.30 -5.21 2.09
N LYS A 174 -16.13 -5.16 1.46
CA LYS A 174 -15.16 -6.25 1.50
C LYS A 174 -13.80 -5.70 1.88
N ALA A 175 -13.31 -6.11 3.01
CA ALA A 175 -11.95 -5.83 3.50
C ALA A 175 -11.43 -7.03 4.29
N ILE A 176 -10.14 -7.01 4.54
CA ILE A 176 -9.45 -7.93 5.42
C ILE A 176 -8.66 -7.16 6.47
N VAL A 177 -8.62 -7.70 7.67
CA VAL A 177 -7.88 -7.15 8.81
C VAL A 177 -7.18 -8.29 9.52
N GLU A 178 -5.91 -8.10 9.82
CA GLU A 178 -5.14 -9.02 10.65
C GLU A 178 -4.34 -8.23 11.68
N VAL A 179 -4.65 -8.42 12.96
CA VAL A 179 -4.01 -7.73 14.09
C VAL A 179 -3.78 -8.73 15.21
N LYS A 180 -2.52 -8.96 15.59
CA LYS A 180 -2.13 -9.86 16.70
C LYS A 180 -2.81 -11.24 16.64
N GLY A 181 -2.90 -11.82 15.43
CA GLY A 181 -3.51 -13.14 15.21
C GLY A 181 -5.04 -13.11 15.07
N ILE A 182 -5.71 -11.99 15.35
CA ILE A 182 -7.14 -11.81 15.08
C ILE A 182 -7.32 -11.54 13.59
N ARG A 183 -8.19 -12.29 12.94
CA ARG A 183 -8.49 -12.22 11.51
C ARG A 183 -9.94 -11.87 11.31
N ILE A 184 -10.20 -10.77 10.66
CA ILE A 184 -11.56 -10.30 10.35
C ILE A 184 -11.65 -10.05 8.86
N SER A 185 -12.79 -10.37 8.24
CA SER A 185 -13.03 -10.12 6.83
C SER A 185 -14.48 -9.68 6.57
N GLY A 186 -14.74 -9.14 5.38
CA GLY A 186 -16.08 -8.73 4.95
C GLY A 186 -16.52 -7.35 5.48
N PRO A 187 -17.83 -7.14 5.72
CA PRO A 187 -18.36 -5.82 6.05
C PRO A 187 -17.82 -5.24 7.37
N ILE A 188 -17.61 -6.08 8.38
CA ILE A 188 -17.07 -5.62 9.69
C ILE A 188 -15.63 -5.12 9.50
N ALA A 189 -14.80 -5.84 8.77
CA ALA A 189 -13.44 -5.41 8.44
C ALA A 189 -13.46 -4.10 7.63
N TRP A 190 -14.42 -3.95 6.71
CA TRP A 190 -14.59 -2.77 5.90
C TRP A 190 -14.98 -1.53 6.74
N LEU A 191 -15.91 -1.68 7.67
CA LEU A 191 -16.28 -0.62 8.62
C LEU A 191 -15.11 -0.25 9.53
N ALA A 192 -14.37 -1.23 10.04
CA ALA A 192 -13.17 -1.00 10.85
C ALA A 192 -12.11 -0.22 10.06
N TRP A 193 -11.92 -0.56 8.77
CA TRP A 193 -11.02 0.17 7.88
C TRP A 193 -11.44 1.62 7.70
N LEU A 194 -12.72 1.90 7.40
CA LEU A 194 -13.26 3.25 7.26
C LEU A 194 -13.05 4.06 8.54
N TRP A 195 -13.39 3.48 9.69
CA TRP A 195 -13.30 4.15 10.98
C TRP A 195 -11.85 4.50 11.33
N LEU A 196 -10.92 3.56 11.13
CA LEU A 196 -9.50 3.79 11.37
C LEU A 196 -8.94 4.91 10.49
N HIS A 197 -9.27 4.91 9.20
CA HIS A 197 -8.78 5.93 8.27
C HIS A 197 -9.37 7.31 8.58
N LEU A 198 -10.65 7.38 8.94
CA LEU A 198 -11.27 8.62 9.40
C LEU A 198 -10.59 9.17 10.67
N PHE A 199 -10.20 8.28 11.60
CA PHE A 199 -9.50 8.67 12.81
C PHE A 199 -8.15 9.33 12.52
N TYR A 200 -7.42 8.82 11.53
CA TYR A 200 -6.10 9.35 11.13
C TYR A 200 -6.17 10.65 10.31
N ILE A 201 -7.31 11.05 9.78
CA ILE A 201 -7.46 12.34 9.10
C ILE A 201 -7.25 13.46 10.11
N LEU A 202 -6.39 14.42 9.76
CA LEU A 202 -6.11 15.58 10.61
C LEU A 202 -7.19 16.66 10.45
N GLY A 203 -7.58 17.25 11.59
CA GLY A 203 -8.55 18.35 11.65
C GLY A 203 -10.01 17.89 11.63
N GLY A 204 -10.82 18.46 12.54
CA GLY A 204 -12.26 18.13 12.67
C GLY A 204 -13.05 18.44 11.40
N ARG A 205 -12.76 19.57 10.74
CA ARG A 205 -13.41 19.96 9.49
C ARG A 205 -13.20 18.92 8.38
N ASN A 206 -11.97 18.43 8.24
CA ASN A 206 -11.65 17.42 7.22
C ASN A 206 -12.35 16.08 7.51
N LYS A 207 -12.44 15.69 8.79
CA LYS A 207 -13.17 14.47 9.19
C LYS A 207 -14.66 14.56 8.82
N ILE A 208 -15.30 15.70 9.14
CA ILE A 208 -16.72 15.92 8.85
C ILE A 208 -16.94 15.93 7.33
N GLY A 209 -16.10 16.65 6.57
CA GLY A 209 -16.17 16.67 5.11
C GLY A 209 -16.05 15.26 4.52
N THR A 210 -15.03 14.51 4.93
CA THR A 210 -14.84 13.13 4.48
C THR A 210 -16.00 12.22 4.83
N MET A 211 -16.57 12.36 6.04
CA MET A 211 -17.76 11.59 6.43
C MET A 211 -18.97 11.92 5.53
N ALA A 212 -19.21 13.20 5.26
CA ALA A 212 -20.29 13.64 4.40
C ALA A 212 -20.12 13.10 2.97
N ASP A 213 -18.90 13.23 2.40
CA ASP A 213 -18.58 12.71 1.06
C ASP A 213 -18.71 11.18 0.98
N TRP A 214 -18.23 10.45 1.98
CA TRP A 214 -18.36 9.00 2.02
C TRP A 214 -19.83 8.58 2.14
N THR A 215 -20.61 9.26 2.98
CA THR A 215 -22.06 8.99 3.14
C THR A 215 -22.78 9.28 1.86
N TRP A 216 -22.53 10.42 1.23
CA TRP A 216 -23.13 10.79 -0.05
C TRP A 216 -22.82 9.76 -1.13
N ASN A 217 -21.54 9.45 -1.35
CA ASN A 217 -21.09 8.45 -2.33
C ASN A 217 -21.64 7.05 -2.03
N TYR A 218 -21.87 6.75 -0.75
CA TYR A 218 -22.45 5.47 -0.35
C TYR A 218 -23.95 5.38 -0.73
N LEU A 219 -24.70 6.44 -0.52
CA LEU A 219 -26.15 6.48 -0.78
C LEU A 219 -26.48 6.70 -2.25
N THR A 220 -25.78 7.61 -2.91
CA THR A 220 -26.12 8.04 -4.28
C THR A 220 -25.38 7.28 -5.36
N PHE A 221 -24.29 6.56 -5.03
CA PHE A 221 -23.35 5.99 -6.00
C PHE A 221 -22.73 7.04 -6.92
N ASP A 222 -22.95 8.33 -6.63
CA ASP A 222 -22.37 9.43 -7.38
C ASP A 222 -20.87 9.53 -7.10
N ARG A 223 -20.05 9.41 -8.14
CA ARG A 223 -18.61 9.64 -8.09
C ARG A 223 -18.38 10.94 -8.83
N GLY A 224 -18.29 12.04 -8.08
CA GLY A 224 -18.15 13.39 -8.58
C GLY A 224 -16.93 13.70 -9.47
N ASN A 225 -16.08 12.72 -9.75
CA ASN A 225 -14.87 12.90 -10.57
C ASN A 225 -15.05 12.23 -11.95
N ARG A 226 -16.01 12.74 -12.74
CA ARG A 226 -16.22 12.33 -14.14
C ARG A 226 -15.60 13.32 -15.12
N HIS A 227 -14.58 14.03 -14.74
CA HIS A 227 -13.85 14.90 -15.66
C HIS A 227 -12.99 14.05 -16.57
N ILE A 228 -13.42 13.86 -17.80
CA ILE A 228 -12.53 13.46 -18.90
C ILE A 228 -11.71 14.71 -19.19
N MET A 229 -10.45 14.70 -18.80
CA MET A 229 -9.52 15.72 -19.28
C MET A 229 -9.04 15.25 -20.65
N ASP A 230 -9.45 15.97 -21.69
CA ASP A 230 -8.84 15.81 -23.00
C ASP A 230 -7.34 16.11 -22.86
N SER A 231 -6.52 15.15 -23.24
CA SER A 231 -5.08 15.34 -23.33
C SER A 231 -4.81 16.35 -24.46
N PHE A 232 -4.27 17.53 -24.09
CA PHE A 232 -3.65 18.44 -25.02
C PHE A 232 -2.35 17.87 -25.58
#